data_023bbadb3cf8e049e83fad67c02f833c
#
_entry.id   023bbadb3cf8e049e83fad67c02f833c
#
_cell.length_a   1.000
_cell.length_b   1.000
_cell.length_c   1.000
_cell.angle_alpha   90.00
_cell.angle_beta   90.00
_cell.angle_gamma   90.00
#
_symmetry.space_group_name_H-M   'P 1'
#
loop_
_entity.id
_entity.type
_entity.pdbx_description
1 polymer ?
#
loop_
_entity_poly.entity_id
_entity_poly.type
_entity_poly.pdbx_seq_one_letter_code
_entity_poly.pdbx_strand_id
1 'polypeptide(L)'
;MRYSKPEVAAAYVLFEGLLGVFGEDGLNEVSYSSIEDDQKVTHTKSSGGWLGITDKYWATALVPESARPFGSQFLYLSGQRPHYQTEFVSDPITVAPGETATTTSRTFAGAKVVDIIDGYEETLGVRQFGQLIDWGWFYFITRPMFHALDYIYKLVGNFGV
;
A
#
# COMPACT_ATOMS: atom_id res chain seq x y z
N MET A 1 -11.54 2.19 -1.49
CA MET A 1 -11.10 2.86 -0.23
C MET A 1 -11.13 4.35 -0.46
N ARG A 2 -11.55 5.16 0.52
CA ARG A 2 -11.67 6.63 0.44
C ARG A 2 -11.00 7.28 1.62
N TYR A 3 -10.26 8.35 1.38
CA TYR A 3 -9.50 9.08 2.38
C TYR A 3 -9.66 10.59 2.19
N SER A 4 -9.70 11.33 3.30
CA SER A 4 -9.67 12.80 3.30
C SER A 4 -8.36 13.26 3.91
N LYS A 5 -7.63 14.13 3.18
CA LYS A 5 -6.32 14.63 3.58
C LYS A 5 -6.38 15.38 4.93
N PRO A 6 -5.47 15.12 5.86
CA PRO A 6 -5.34 15.94 7.07
C PRO A 6 -4.84 17.35 6.74
N GLU A 7 -5.33 18.35 7.46
CA GLU A 7 -4.99 19.77 7.22
C GLU A 7 -3.60 20.20 7.73
N VAL A 8 -2.75 19.30 8.19
CA VAL A 8 -1.47 19.64 8.79
C VAL A 8 -0.34 19.56 7.76
N ALA A 9 0.17 20.72 7.35
CA ALA A 9 1.41 20.80 6.58
C ALA A 9 2.61 20.48 7.49
N ALA A 10 3.24 19.34 7.31
CA ALA A 10 4.45 18.97 8.03
C ALA A 10 5.70 19.38 7.23
N ALA A 11 6.67 20.01 7.87
CA ALA A 11 7.90 20.49 7.25
C ALA A 11 8.89 19.36 6.86
N TYR A 12 8.65 18.14 7.33
CA TYR A 12 9.43 16.93 7.02
C TYR A 12 8.43 15.77 6.94
N VAL A 13 8.00 15.42 5.75
CA VAL A 13 7.01 14.36 5.55
C VAL A 13 7.68 13.22 4.81
N LEU A 14 7.66 12.05 5.41
CA LEU A 14 7.72 10.78 4.70
C LEU A 14 6.58 10.76 3.67
N PHE A 15 6.69 9.97 2.62
CA PHE A 15 5.69 9.94 1.57
C PHE A 15 4.27 9.72 2.13
N GLU A 16 3.38 10.61 1.76
CA GLU A 16 1.94 10.52 2.02
C GLU A 16 1.20 10.63 0.67
N GLY A 17 0.34 9.67 0.40
CA GLY A 17 -0.36 9.62 -0.89
C GLY A 17 -0.93 8.26 -1.21
N LEU A 18 -1.14 8.06 -2.51
CA LEU A 18 -1.60 6.80 -3.07
C LEU A 18 -0.39 6.01 -3.56
N LEU A 19 -0.37 4.73 -3.30
CA LEU A 19 0.76 3.88 -3.66
C LEU A 19 0.29 2.46 -3.99
N GLY A 20 1.14 1.71 -4.69
CA GLY A 20 0.88 0.31 -4.99
C GLY A 20 2.03 -0.36 -5.70
N VAL A 21 2.03 -1.68 -5.64
CA VAL A 21 2.91 -2.57 -6.38
C VAL A 21 2.07 -3.33 -7.39
N PHE A 22 2.44 -3.25 -8.67
CA PHE A 22 1.67 -3.84 -9.76
C PHE A 22 2.55 -4.82 -10.55
N GLY A 23 2.36 -6.13 -10.29
CA GLY A 23 3.12 -7.17 -10.95
C GLY A 23 4.62 -7.00 -10.73
N GLU A 24 5.39 -6.80 -11.80
CA GLU A 24 6.85 -6.64 -11.75
C GLU A 24 7.33 -5.18 -11.79
N ASP A 25 6.42 -4.23 -11.99
CA ASP A 25 6.77 -2.81 -12.17
C ASP A 25 7.30 -2.13 -10.90
N GLY A 26 7.23 -2.83 -9.75
CA GLY A 26 7.69 -2.31 -8.47
C GLY A 26 6.73 -1.31 -7.83
N LEU A 27 7.23 -0.50 -6.90
CA LEU A 27 6.45 0.50 -6.19
C LEU A 27 6.14 1.70 -7.08
N ASN A 28 4.87 2.04 -7.16
CA ASN A 28 4.35 3.24 -7.79
C ASN A 28 3.76 4.15 -6.71
N GLU A 29 4.19 5.40 -6.68
CA GLU A 29 3.79 6.39 -5.70
C GLU A 29 3.22 7.62 -6.40
N VAL A 30 2.05 8.07 -5.95
CA VAL A 30 1.39 9.27 -6.45
C VAL A 30 1.03 10.16 -5.28
N SER A 31 1.69 11.32 -5.18
CA SER A 31 1.43 12.27 -4.10
C SER A 31 0.02 12.85 -4.18
N TYR A 32 -0.49 13.35 -3.07
CA TYR A 32 -1.80 14.01 -3.04
C TYR A 32 -1.86 15.20 -4.02
N SER A 33 -0.80 16.00 -4.11
CA SER A 33 -0.76 17.11 -5.06
C SER A 33 -0.79 16.64 -6.52
N SER A 34 -0.03 15.59 -6.86
CA SER A 34 -0.02 15.06 -8.22
C SER A 34 -1.39 14.52 -8.64
N ILE A 35 -2.07 13.75 -7.77
CA ILE A 35 -3.39 13.22 -8.12
C ILE A 35 -4.47 14.30 -8.13
N GLU A 36 -4.32 15.39 -7.38
CA GLU A 36 -5.21 16.55 -7.46
C GLU A 36 -5.12 17.23 -8.84
N ASP A 37 -3.93 17.28 -9.43
CA ASP A 37 -3.72 17.83 -10.78
C ASP A 37 -4.19 16.86 -11.88
N ASP A 38 -3.79 15.61 -11.77
CA ASP A 38 -4.08 14.57 -12.78
C ASP A 38 -5.52 14.05 -12.72
N GLN A 39 -6.22 14.21 -11.59
CA GLN A 39 -7.57 13.72 -11.27
C GLN A 39 -7.66 12.19 -11.27
N LYS A 40 -6.89 11.51 -12.12
CA LYS A 40 -6.91 10.06 -12.29
C LYS A 40 -5.58 9.53 -12.82
N VAL A 41 -5.07 8.49 -12.16
CA VAL A 41 -3.95 7.67 -12.65
C VAL A 41 -4.42 6.24 -12.79
N THR A 42 -4.23 5.63 -13.97
CA THR A 42 -4.64 4.25 -14.26
C THR A 42 -3.40 3.41 -14.52
N HIS A 43 -3.33 2.25 -13.88
CA HIS A 43 -2.26 1.28 -14.10
C HIS A 43 -2.72 0.17 -15.04
N THR A 44 -1.78 -0.33 -15.85
CA THR A 44 -2.02 -1.47 -16.73
C THR A 44 -2.39 -2.70 -15.92
N LYS A 45 -3.13 -3.63 -16.54
CA LYS A 45 -3.46 -4.89 -15.89
C LYS A 45 -2.22 -5.65 -15.49
N SER A 46 -2.19 -6.09 -14.25
CA SER A 46 -1.11 -6.88 -13.67
C SER A 46 -1.66 -8.05 -12.85
N SER A 47 -0.84 -9.07 -12.65
CA SER A 47 -1.14 -10.17 -11.74
C SER A 47 -0.28 -10.06 -10.51
N GLY A 48 -0.91 -10.16 -9.34
CA GLY A 48 -0.24 -9.96 -8.06
C GLY A 48 0.06 -8.49 -7.75
N GLY A 49 0.30 -8.21 -6.48
CA GLY A 49 0.55 -6.87 -5.98
C GLY A 49 -0.55 -6.38 -5.04
N TRP A 50 -0.51 -5.11 -4.75
CA TRP A 50 -1.43 -4.43 -3.83
C TRP A 50 -1.48 -2.94 -4.15
N LEU A 51 -2.50 -2.25 -3.65
CA LEU A 51 -2.66 -0.81 -3.81
C LEU A 51 -3.29 -0.21 -2.55
N GLY A 52 -2.95 1.03 -2.25
CA GLY A 52 -3.40 1.62 -1.00
C GLY A 52 -3.25 3.12 -0.91
N ILE A 53 -3.47 3.61 0.29
CA ILE A 53 -3.27 4.99 0.69
C ILE A 53 -2.44 4.97 1.98
N THR A 54 -1.40 5.76 2.01
CA THR A 54 -0.51 5.88 3.17
C THR A 54 -0.49 7.30 3.69
N ASP A 55 -0.44 7.40 4.99
CA ASP A 55 -0.20 8.61 5.76
C ASP A 55 1.05 8.39 6.63
N LYS A 56 1.46 9.34 7.43
CA LYS A 56 2.69 9.29 8.24
C LYS A 56 2.83 8.01 9.05
N TYR A 57 1.79 7.59 9.76
CA TYR A 57 1.81 6.44 10.69
C TYR A 57 0.81 5.35 10.35
N TRP A 58 -0.14 5.64 9.49
CA TRP A 58 -1.25 4.77 9.17
C TRP A 58 -1.28 4.46 7.68
N ALA A 59 -1.71 3.28 7.35
CA ALA A 59 -1.94 2.94 5.97
C ALA A 59 -3.15 2.02 5.83
N THR A 60 -3.69 2.03 4.64
CA THR A 60 -4.69 1.07 4.22
C THR A 60 -4.28 0.52 2.87
N ALA A 61 -4.37 -0.80 2.69
CA ALA A 61 -4.05 -1.44 1.44
C ALA A 61 -5.09 -2.49 1.06
N LEU A 62 -5.35 -2.59 -0.22
CA LEU A 62 -6.15 -3.63 -0.85
C LEU A 62 -5.20 -4.62 -1.52
N VAL A 63 -5.39 -5.89 -1.26
CA VAL A 63 -4.60 -6.98 -1.85
C VAL A 63 -5.54 -7.86 -2.67
N PRO A 64 -5.62 -7.66 -4.00
CA PRO A 64 -6.39 -8.52 -4.88
C PRO A 64 -5.86 -9.94 -4.88
N GLU A 65 -6.67 -10.87 -5.35
CA GLU A 65 -6.26 -12.27 -5.57
C GLU A 65 -5.12 -12.34 -6.58
N SER A 66 -3.98 -12.92 -6.17
CA SER A 66 -2.76 -12.96 -6.99
C SER A 66 -2.90 -13.80 -8.27
N ALA A 67 -3.82 -14.77 -8.27
CA ALA A 67 -4.05 -15.67 -9.40
C ALA A 67 -4.76 -15.00 -10.58
N ARG A 68 -5.31 -13.80 -10.39
CA ARG A 68 -6.08 -13.10 -11.41
C ARG A 68 -5.50 -11.76 -11.76
N PRO A 69 -5.44 -11.44 -13.07
CA PRO A 69 -5.14 -10.10 -13.50
C PRO A 69 -6.21 -9.11 -12.99
N PHE A 70 -5.75 -7.95 -12.57
CA PHE A 70 -6.61 -6.83 -12.21
C PHE A 70 -6.07 -5.52 -12.80
N GLY A 71 -6.97 -4.65 -13.22
CA GLY A 71 -6.66 -3.25 -13.48
C GLY A 71 -6.89 -2.43 -12.24
N SER A 72 -6.11 -1.38 -12.04
CA SER A 72 -6.22 -0.50 -10.89
C SER A 72 -6.19 0.97 -11.28
N GLN A 73 -6.76 1.80 -10.43
CA GLN A 73 -6.70 3.24 -10.61
C GLN A 73 -6.70 3.98 -9.28
N PHE A 74 -6.03 5.12 -9.31
CA PHE A 74 -6.05 6.14 -8.29
C PHE A 74 -6.90 7.30 -8.77
N LEU A 75 -7.72 7.86 -7.90
CA LEU A 75 -8.68 8.91 -8.22
C LEU A 75 -8.65 10.02 -7.17
N TYR A 76 -8.75 11.24 -7.64
CA TYR A 76 -9.16 12.37 -6.84
C TYR A 76 -10.58 12.77 -7.23
N LEU A 77 -11.45 12.84 -6.26
CA LEU A 77 -12.84 13.23 -6.44
C LEU A 77 -13.05 14.59 -5.80
N SER A 78 -13.07 15.62 -6.63
CA SER A 78 -13.35 16.99 -6.24
C SER A 78 -14.84 17.17 -5.90
N GLY A 79 -15.17 18.09 -4.97
CA GLY A 79 -16.54 18.34 -4.58
C GLY A 79 -16.64 19.04 -3.21
N GLN A 80 -17.80 19.05 -2.61
CA GLN A 80 -18.00 19.65 -1.27
C GLN A 80 -17.14 18.97 -0.19
N ARG A 81 -16.79 17.70 -0.38
CA ARG A 81 -15.84 16.95 0.45
C ARG A 81 -14.87 16.23 -0.47
N PRO A 82 -13.74 16.88 -0.82
CA PRO A 82 -12.73 16.25 -1.65
C PRO A 82 -12.19 14.97 -0.97
N HIS A 83 -11.95 13.94 -1.75
CA HIS A 83 -11.41 12.69 -1.23
C HIS A 83 -10.60 11.93 -2.28
N TYR A 84 -9.68 11.10 -1.81
CA TYR A 84 -8.85 10.22 -2.60
C TYR A 84 -9.41 8.80 -2.56
N GLN A 85 -9.31 8.10 -3.67
CA GLN A 85 -9.82 6.75 -3.79
C GLN A 85 -8.82 5.87 -4.52
N THR A 86 -8.59 4.67 -3.99
CA THR A 86 -7.92 3.59 -4.71
C THR A 86 -8.91 2.48 -4.98
N GLU A 87 -8.88 1.93 -6.18
CA GLU A 87 -9.76 0.83 -6.56
C GLU A 87 -9.10 -0.12 -7.54
N PHE A 88 -9.57 -1.35 -7.57
CA PHE A 88 -9.16 -2.34 -8.55
C PHE A 88 -10.38 -3.06 -9.13
N VAL A 89 -10.21 -3.56 -10.35
CA VAL A 89 -11.19 -4.38 -11.05
C VAL A 89 -10.50 -5.63 -11.57
N SER A 90 -10.89 -6.78 -11.07
CA SER A 90 -10.42 -8.07 -11.57
C SER A 90 -11.18 -8.49 -12.83
N ASP A 91 -10.56 -9.36 -13.62
CA ASP A 91 -11.23 -9.92 -14.79
C ASP A 91 -12.50 -10.69 -14.41
N PRO A 92 -13.54 -10.62 -15.24
CA PRO A 92 -14.81 -11.27 -14.96
C PRO A 92 -14.67 -12.79 -14.92
N ILE A 93 -15.49 -13.43 -14.08
CA ILE A 93 -15.62 -14.88 -13.98
C ILE A 93 -16.94 -15.28 -14.63
N THR A 94 -16.89 -16.25 -15.51
CA THR A 94 -18.09 -16.92 -15.99
C THR A 94 -18.45 -18.06 -15.06
N VAL A 95 -19.63 -18.04 -14.47
CA VAL A 95 -20.13 -19.09 -13.58
C VAL A 95 -21.27 -19.79 -14.31
N ALA A 96 -21.14 -21.08 -14.58
CA ALA A 96 -22.19 -21.87 -15.22
C ALA A 96 -23.38 -22.14 -14.26
N PRO A 97 -24.58 -22.42 -14.78
CA PRO A 97 -25.73 -22.72 -13.95
C PRO A 97 -25.44 -23.89 -12.99
N GLY A 98 -25.66 -23.68 -11.70
CA GLY A 98 -25.39 -24.67 -10.64
C GLY A 98 -23.96 -24.73 -10.12
N GLU A 99 -23.04 -23.95 -10.69
CA GLU A 99 -21.66 -23.82 -10.20
C GLU A 99 -21.48 -22.64 -9.26
N THR A 100 -20.39 -22.67 -8.50
CA THR A 100 -19.99 -21.58 -7.59
C THR A 100 -18.57 -21.15 -7.92
N ALA A 101 -18.34 -19.87 -8.01
CA ALA A 101 -16.98 -19.29 -8.08
C ALA A 101 -16.72 -18.46 -6.82
N THR A 102 -15.52 -18.59 -6.27
CA THR A 102 -15.08 -17.81 -5.12
C THR A 102 -13.88 -16.94 -5.51
N THR A 103 -13.87 -15.72 -5.05
CA THR A 103 -12.72 -14.81 -5.15
C THR A 103 -12.38 -14.29 -3.76
N THR A 104 -11.10 -14.13 -3.49
CA THR A 104 -10.62 -13.66 -2.19
C THR A 104 -9.79 -12.41 -2.38
N SER A 105 -10.16 -11.34 -1.71
CA SER A 105 -9.32 -10.16 -1.56
C SER A 105 -9.05 -9.91 -0.08
N ARG A 106 -7.91 -9.28 0.22
CA ARG A 106 -7.56 -8.91 1.59
C ARG A 106 -7.47 -7.41 1.71
N THR A 107 -7.74 -6.91 2.91
CA THR A 107 -7.60 -5.50 3.22
C THR A 107 -6.76 -5.37 4.47
N PHE A 108 -5.71 -4.57 4.38
CA PHE A 108 -4.97 -4.08 5.54
C PHE A 108 -5.50 -2.68 5.90
N ALA A 109 -5.68 -2.40 7.17
CA ALA A 109 -5.96 -1.07 7.68
C ALA A 109 -5.39 -0.96 9.10
N GLY A 110 -4.34 -0.19 9.29
CA GLY A 110 -3.68 -0.12 10.58
C GLY A 110 -2.44 0.76 10.62
N ALA A 111 -1.79 0.77 11.76
CA ALA A 111 -0.50 1.43 11.94
C ALA A 111 0.59 0.69 11.16
N LYS A 112 1.56 1.45 10.66
CA LYS A 112 2.71 0.92 9.92
C LYS A 112 3.76 0.35 10.89
N VAL A 113 3.46 -0.82 11.46
CA VAL A 113 4.37 -1.55 12.34
C VAL A 113 5.19 -2.53 11.50
N VAL A 114 6.52 -2.38 11.52
CA VAL A 114 7.45 -3.13 10.66
C VAL A 114 7.25 -4.63 10.77
N ASP A 115 7.32 -5.18 11.97
CA ASP A 115 7.19 -6.64 12.21
C ASP A 115 5.85 -7.21 11.69
N ILE A 116 4.78 -6.43 11.75
CA ILE A 116 3.45 -6.84 11.26
C ILE A 116 3.42 -6.83 9.74
N ILE A 117 3.95 -5.79 9.12
CA ILE A 117 3.95 -5.63 7.65
C ILE A 117 4.87 -6.67 7.01
N ASP A 118 6.06 -6.87 7.56
CA ASP A 118 6.99 -7.91 7.10
C ASP A 118 6.40 -9.31 7.30
N GLY A 119 5.73 -9.55 8.43
CA GLY A 119 5.02 -10.81 8.67
C GLY A 119 3.92 -11.09 7.64
N TYR A 120 3.20 -10.08 7.14
CA TYR A 120 2.23 -10.26 6.06
C TYR A 120 2.89 -10.50 4.70
N GLU A 121 4.03 -9.86 4.43
CA GLU A 121 4.81 -10.15 3.21
C GLU A 121 5.22 -11.62 3.18
N GLU A 122 5.76 -12.15 4.28
CA GLU A 122 6.22 -13.54 4.38
C GLU A 122 5.09 -14.56 4.40
N THR A 123 4.07 -14.36 5.26
CA THR A 123 3.04 -15.38 5.51
C THR A 123 1.94 -15.41 4.46
N LEU A 124 1.62 -14.27 3.86
CA LEU A 124 0.57 -14.15 2.84
C LEU A 124 1.11 -14.06 1.42
N GLY A 125 2.45 -13.99 1.25
CA GLY A 125 3.09 -13.87 -0.05
C GLY A 125 2.75 -12.56 -0.76
N VAL A 126 2.47 -11.49 -0.03
CA VAL A 126 2.15 -10.17 -0.60
C VAL A 126 3.46 -9.50 -1.00
N ARG A 127 3.78 -9.56 -2.28
CA ARG A 127 5.06 -9.09 -2.82
C ARG A 127 5.34 -7.63 -2.47
N GLN A 128 6.53 -7.36 -1.90
CA GLN A 128 7.01 -6.03 -1.58
C GLN A 128 6.08 -5.23 -0.64
N PHE A 129 5.35 -5.93 0.25
CA PHE A 129 4.43 -5.26 1.17
C PHE A 129 5.16 -4.38 2.19
N GLY A 130 6.41 -4.70 2.50
CA GLY A 130 7.31 -3.87 3.30
C GLY A 130 7.52 -2.45 2.77
N GLN A 131 7.27 -2.22 1.48
CA GLN A 131 7.33 -0.88 0.88
C GLN A 131 6.12 0.01 1.21
N LEU A 132 5.12 -0.52 1.92
CA LEU A 132 4.07 0.29 2.54
C LEU A 132 4.64 1.26 3.60
N ILE A 133 5.82 0.94 4.15
CA ILE A 133 6.62 1.80 5.01
C ILE A 133 7.60 2.56 4.13
N ASP A 134 7.57 3.88 4.20
CA ASP A 134 8.56 4.71 3.53
C ASP A 134 9.89 4.63 4.28
N TRP A 135 10.84 3.89 3.72
CA TRP A 135 12.20 3.76 4.21
C TRP A 135 13.13 4.89 3.71
N GLY A 136 12.61 5.78 2.89
CA GLY A 136 13.36 6.83 2.22
C GLY A 136 14.26 6.29 1.10
N TRP A 137 15.00 7.20 0.46
CA TRP A 137 15.89 6.89 -0.67
C TRP A 137 16.91 5.77 -0.38
N PHE A 138 17.43 5.72 0.85
CA PHE A 138 18.45 4.75 1.24
C PHE A 138 17.85 3.48 1.89
N TYR A 139 16.69 3.01 1.42
CA TYR A 139 15.96 1.87 1.99
C TYR A 139 16.83 0.61 2.18
N PHE A 140 17.81 0.39 1.30
CA PHE A 140 18.74 -0.73 1.36
C PHE A 140 19.74 -0.65 2.53
N ILE A 141 19.87 0.51 3.18
CA ILE A 141 20.62 0.72 4.42
C ILE A 141 19.67 0.88 5.60
N THR A 142 18.62 1.68 5.45
CA THR A 142 17.74 2.04 6.56
C THR A 142 16.95 0.84 7.08
N ARG A 143 16.46 -0.03 6.20
CA ARG A 143 15.72 -1.24 6.61
C ARG A 143 16.60 -2.24 7.38
N PRO A 144 17.78 -2.67 6.89
CA PRO A 144 18.68 -3.53 7.67
C PRO A 144 19.16 -2.90 8.99
N MET A 145 19.44 -1.59 8.98
CA MET A 145 19.84 -0.88 10.19
C MET A 145 18.71 -0.85 11.22
N PHE A 146 17.47 -0.65 10.81
CA PHE A 146 16.31 -0.73 11.70
C PHE A 146 16.22 -2.11 12.35
N HIS A 147 16.31 -3.20 11.58
CA HIS A 147 16.25 -4.56 12.11
C HIS A 147 17.42 -4.85 13.09
N ALA A 148 18.62 -4.34 12.80
CA ALA A 148 19.75 -4.48 13.69
C ALA A 148 19.53 -3.75 15.03
N LEU A 149 19.01 -2.53 14.99
CA LEU A 149 18.68 -1.74 16.18
C LEU A 149 17.54 -2.37 16.98
N ASP A 150 16.51 -2.86 16.31
CA ASP A 150 15.40 -3.56 16.95
C ASP A 150 15.84 -4.85 17.63
N TYR A 151 16.74 -5.62 16.99
CA TYR A 151 17.35 -6.80 17.58
C TYR A 151 18.15 -6.47 18.83
N ILE A 152 19.00 -5.42 18.78
CA ILE A 152 19.76 -4.94 19.95
C ILE A 152 18.82 -4.49 21.05
N TYR A 153 17.78 -3.73 20.72
CA TYR A 153 16.77 -3.32 21.68
C TYR A 153 16.08 -4.50 22.37
N LYS A 154 15.70 -5.54 21.62
CA LYS A 154 15.10 -6.77 22.18
C LYS A 154 16.04 -7.51 23.13
N LEU A 155 17.36 -7.40 22.94
CA LEU A 155 18.37 -8.00 23.85
C LEU A 155 18.64 -7.17 25.10
N VAL A 156 18.73 -5.85 24.95
CA VAL A 156 19.21 -4.94 26.01
C VAL A 156 18.05 -4.23 26.73
N GLY A 157 16.89 -4.13 26.08
CA GLY A 157 15.71 -3.44 26.62
C GLY A 157 15.84 -1.91 26.65
N ASN A 158 16.87 -1.35 25.95
CA ASN A 158 17.14 0.08 25.93
C ASN A 158 17.73 0.50 24.57
N PHE A 159 17.23 1.61 23.99
CA PHE A 159 17.79 2.20 22.75
C PHE A 159 19.03 3.07 22.98
N GLY A 160 19.39 3.37 24.21
CA GLY A 160 20.45 4.30 24.59
C GLY A 160 21.76 3.65 25.01
N VAL A 161 22.03 2.41 24.59
CA VAL A 161 23.29 1.68 24.90
C VAL A 161 24.19 1.68 23.68
#